data_be87fd6d54e4447552e0c7a1112714fb
#
_entry.id   be87fd6d54e4447552e0c7a1112714fb
#
_cell.length_a   1.000
_cell.length_b   1.000
_cell.length_c   1.000
_cell.angle_alpha   90.00
_cell.angle_beta   90.00
_cell.angle_gamma   90.00
#
_symmetry.space_group_name_H-M   'P 1'
#
loop_
_entity.id
_entity.type
_entity.pdbx_description
1 polymer ?
#
loop_
_entity_poly.entity_id
_entity_poly.type
_entity_poly.pdbx_seq_one_letter_code
_entity_poly.pdbx_strand_id
1 'polypeptide(L)'
;MPDSECQHPPLDLSNIPPANWLWFRVFANLALSKISPDEHYNPTRMKDDLDHLDTFQLRGDESGWSRDGPEGVLQLDYYSGSFAIQFAQLAYSKLMQKEDPERCENYRKRALRFALDLLYYFDQEGESTLSGVKPC
;
A
#
# COMPACT_ATOMS: atom_id res chain seq x y z
N MET A 1 -44.47 11.38 -1.35
CA MET A 1 -43.26 11.87 -0.65
C MET A 1 -42.10 11.56 -1.56
N PRO A 2 -41.39 12.53 -2.07
CA PRO A 2 -40.24 12.28 -2.92
C PRO A 2 -39.10 11.74 -2.04
N ASP A 3 -38.51 10.65 -2.52
CA ASP A 3 -37.34 10.01 -1.95
C ASP A 3 -36.22 11.05 -1.85
N SER A 4 -35.81 11.35 -0.63
CA SER A 4 -34.59 12.13 -0.40
C SER A 4 -33.42 11.21 -0.75
N GLU A 5 -32.96 11.27 -1.99
CA GLU A 5 -31.64 10.75 -2.36
C GLU A 5 -30.63 11.36 -1.41
N CYS A 6 -30.06 10.51 -0.57
CA CYS A 6 -28.86 10.87 0.20
C CYS A 6 -27.73 11.10 -0.80
N GLN A 7 -27.63 12.33 -1.30
CA GLN A 7 -26.47 12.78 -2.05
C GLN A 7 -25.29 12.82 -1.09
N HIS A 8 -24.54 11.73 -1.02
CA HIS A 8 -23.24 11.75 -0.39
C HIS A 8 -22.34 12.71 -1.21
N PRO A 9 -21.64 13.64 -0.56
CA PRO A 9 -20.70 14.48 -1.27
C PRO A 9 -19.66 13.59 -1.97
N PRO A 10 -19.19 13.97 -3.17
CA PRO A 10 -18.18 13.21 -3.88
C PRO A 10 -16.95 13.03 -2.99
N LEU A 11 -16.39 11.82 -2.99
CA LEU A 11 -15.20 11.48 -2.19
C LEU A 11 -14.03 12.34 -2.68
N ASP A 12 -13.61 13.31 -1.88
CA ASP A 12 -12.46 14.15 -2.21
C ASP A 12 -11.16 13.40 -1.88
N LEU A 13 -10.54 12.86 -2.92
CA LEU A 13 -9.26 12.15 -2.84
C LEU A 13 -8.06 13.07 -3.10
N SER A 14 -8.25 14.39 -3.20
CA SER A 14 -7.19 15.33 -3.58
C SER A 14 -6.15 15.54 -2.48
N ASN A 15 -6.53 15.44 -1.22
CA ASN A 15 -5.73 15.79 -0.04
C ASN A 15 -5.22 14.58 0.75
N ILE A 16 -4.92 13.48 0.09
CA ILE A 16 -4.33 12.32 0.77
C ILE A 16 -2.83 12.59 1.03
N PRO A 17 -2.35 12.42 2.28
CA PRO A 17 -0.93 12.58 2.58
C PRO A 17 -0.04 11.68 1.70
N PRO A 18 1.16 12.17 1.28
CA PRO A 18 2.09 11.41 0.46
C PRO A 18 2.86 10.36 1.31
N ALA A 19 2.14 9.43 1.89
CA ALA A 19 2.57 8.33 2.74
C ALA A 19 1.88 7.03 2.29
N ASN A 20 1.91 5.99 3.10
CA ASN A 20 1.21 4.72 2.82
C ASN A 20 -0.29 4.93 2.50
N TRP A 21 -0.89 6.03 2.94
CA TRP A 21 -2.28 6.42 2.67
C TRP A 21 -2.58 6.57 1.19
N LEU A 22 -1.60 6.80 0.33
CA LEU A 22 -1.78 6.81 -1.12
C LEU A 22 -2.35 5.50 -1.66
N TRP A 23 -2.14 4.39 -0.97
CA TRP A 23 -2.74 3.10 -1.33
C TRP A 23 -4.26 3.14 -1.35
N PHE A 24 -4.90 3.92 -0.47
CA PHE A 24 -6.36 4.10 -0.51
C PHE A 24 -6.81 4.74 -1.83
N ARG A 25 -6.08 5.74 -2.31
CA ARG A 25 -6.40 6.38 -3.60
C ARG A 25 -6.12 5.46 -4.78
N VAL A 26 -5.05 4.68 -4.74
CA VAL A 26 -4.76 3.65 -5.74
C VAL A 26 -5.91 2.65 -5.82
N PHE A 27 -6.36 2.09 -4.69
CA PHE A 27 -7.47 1.13 -4.69
C PHE A 27 -8.82 1.77 -5.04
N ALA A 28 -9.07 3.00 -4.66
CA ALA A 28 -10.25 3.73 -5.10
C ALA A 28 -10.26 3.91 -6.63
N ASN A 29 -9.15 4.34 -7.22
CA ASN A 29 -8.99 4.43 -8.68
C ASN A 29 -9.16 3.06 -9.36
N LEU A 30 -8.58 2.01 -8.78
CA LEU A 30 -8.73 0.65 -9.30
C LEU A 30 -10.19 0.19 -9.28
N ALA A 31 -10.94 0.47 -8.22
CA ALA A 31 -12.37 0.20 -8.16
C ALA A 31 -13.13 1.00 -9.23
N LEU A 32 -12.85 2.30 -9.35
CA LEU A 32 -13.46 3.18 -10.36
C LEU A 32 -13.19 2.70 -11.79
N SER A 33 -12.01 2.14 -12.07
CA SER A 33 -11.71 1.56 -13.38
C SER A 33 -12.64 0.40 -13.77
N LYS A 34 -13.30 -0.23 -12.80
CA LYS A 34 -14.22 -1.36 -13.01
C LYS A 34 -15.69 -0.94 -13.06
N ILE A 35 -16.07 0.10 -12.33
CA ILE A 35 -17.47 0.52 -12.17
C ILE A 35 -17.81 1.80 -12.95
N SER A 36 -16.88 2.68 -13.19
CA SER A 36 -17.09 3.97 -13.88
C SER A 36 -15.83 4.43 -14.62
N PRO A 37 -15.35 3.65 -15.61
CA PRO A 37 -14.04 3.90 -16.23
C PRO A 37 -13.97 5.22 -16.99
N ASP A 38 -15.10 5.66 -17.58
CA ASP A 38 -15.12 6.83 -18.47
C ASP A 38 -15.28 8.14 -17.71
N GLU A 39 -15.81 8.13 -16.49
CA GLU A 39 -16.16 9.35 -15.76
C GLU A 39 -15.21 9.68 -14.61
N HIS A 40 -14.80 8.67 -13.84
CA HIS A 40 -14.15 8.90 -12.55
C HIS A 40 -12.77 8.21 -12.43
N TYR A 41 -12.46 7.28 -13.31
CA TYR A 41 -11.15 6.64 -13.31
C TYR A 41 -10.07 7.56 -13.86
N ASN A 42 -8.99 7.72 -13.10
CA ASN A 42 -7.83 8.52 -13.49
C ASN A 42 -6.56 7.67 -13.52
N PRO A 43 -6.22 7.07 -14.68
CA PRO A 43 -5.05 6.20 -14.81
C PRO A 43 -3.73 6.94 -14.59
N THR A 44 -3.63 8.20 -15.04
CA THR A 44 -2.43 9.01 -14.82
C THR A 44 -2.18 9.21 -13.33
N ARG A 45 -3.21 9.61 -12.59
CA ARG A 45 -3.09 9.79 -11.14
C ARG A 45 -2.73 8.50 -10.42
N MET A 46 -3.33 7.38 -10.83
CA MET A 46 -3.02 6.08 -10.24
C MET A 46 -1.55 5.70 -10.50
N LYS A 47 -1.05 5.96 -11.70
CA LYS A 47 0.35 5.71 -12.03
C LYS A 47 1.28 6.59 -11.21
N ASP A 48 1.00 7.89 -11.10
CA ASP A 48 1.82 8.82 -10.32
C ASP A 48 1.89 8.43 -8.85
N ASP A 49 0.77 7.98 -8.27
CA ASP A 49 0.73 7.49 -6.90
C ASP A 49 1.56 6.23 -6.71
N LEU A 50 1.47 5.29 -7.63
CA LEU A 50 2.26 4.05 -7.60
C LEU A 50 3.76 4.33 -7.74
N ASP A 51 4.14 5.20 -8.67
CA ASP A 51 5.53 5.60 -8.87
C ASP A 51 6.08 6.30 -7.63
N HIS A 52 5.26 7.13 -6.96
CA HIS A 52 5.63 7.77 -5.71
C HIS A 52 5.77 6.75 -4.56
N LEU A 53 4.84 5.83 -4.42
CA LEU A 53 4.90 4.75 -3.43
C LEU A 53 6.13 3.85 -3.62
N ASP A 54 6.58 3.63 -4.85
CA ASP A 54 7.79 2.87 -5.14
C ASP A 54 9.06 3.54 -4.61
N THR A 55 9.06 4.87 -4.43
CA THR A 55 10.18 5.59 -3.81
C THR A 55 10.33 5.34 -2.31
N PHE A 56 9.34 4.73 -1.66
CA PHE A 56 9.38 4.44 -0.23
C PHE A 56 10.26 3.23 0.11
N GLN A 57 10.60 2.43 -0.88
CA GLN A 57 11.39 1.24 -0.68
C GLN A 57 12.83 1.58 -0.23
N LEU A 58 13.34 0.82 0.72
CA LEU A 58 14.73 0.93 1.18
C LEU A 58 15.66 0.13 0.27
N ARG A 59 16.83 0.71 -0.05
CA ARG A 59 17.92 0.04 -0.79
C ARG A 59 17.50 -0.55 -2.14
N GLY A 60 16.59 0.11 -2.83
CA GLY A 60 16.11 -0.38 -4.13
C GLY A 60 15.46 -1.75 -4.03
N ASP A 61 15.63 -2.59 -5.04
CA ASP A 61 14.96 -3.89 -5.14
C ASP A 61 15.54 -4.97 -4.21
N GLU A 62 16.68 -4.71 -3.57
CA GLU A 62 17.34 -5.69 -2.69
C GLU A 62 16.71 -5.80 -1.30
N SER A 63 15.96 -4.77 -0.87
CA SER A 63 15.30 -4.76 0.43
C SER A 63 13.80 -4.99 0.29
N GLY A 64 13.25 -5.81 1.18
CA GLY A 64 11.79 -5.94 1.33
C GLY A 64 11.15 -4.84 2.16
N TRP A 65 11.93 -3.97 2.79
CA TRP A 65 11.44 -2.93 3.70
C TRP A 65 11.11 -1.64 2.97
N SER A 66 10.09 -0.95 3.47
CA SER A 66 9.68 0.37 3.01
C SER A 66 9.62 1.35 4.18
N ARG A 67 9.94 2.60 3.90
CA ARG A 67 9.63 3.72 4.79
C ARG A 67 8.16 4.09 4.65
N ASP A 68 7.62 4.81 5.62
CA ASP A 68 6.29 5.42 5.48
C ASP A 68 6.40 6.85 4.95
N GLY A 69 6.95 7.00 3.76
CA GLY A 69 7.13 8.26 3.09
C GLY A 69 8.34 8.28 2.16
N PRO A 70 8.57 9.40 1.45
CA PRO A 70 9.67 9.56 0.52
C PRO A 70 11.03 9.60 1.21
N GLU A 71 12.09 9.71 0.42
CA GLU A 71 13.46 9.83 0.93
C GLU A 71 13.58 10.98 1.95
N GLY A 72 14.27 10.68 3.07
CA GLY A 72 14.38 11.59 4.20
C GLY A 72 13.39 11.34 5.34
N VAL A 73 12.31 10.62 5.11
CA VAL A 73 11.44 10.12 6.18
C VAL A 73 12.12 8.95 6.86
N LEU A 74 12.27 9.02 8.18
CA LEU A 74 12.92 7.99 8.98
C LEU A 74 11.95 6.96 9.57
N GLN A 75 10.66 7.12 9.36
CA GLN A 75 9.67 6.21 9.90
C GLN A 75 9.76 4.86 9.21
N LEU A 76 10.26 3.90 9.94
CA LEU A 76 10.38 2.50 9.56
C LEU A 76 9.77 1.68 10.69
N ASP A 77 8.55 1.24 10.51
CA ASP A 77 7.85 0.42 11.48
C ASP A 77 7.14 -0.76 10.81
N TYR A 78 6.76 -1.74 11.62
CA TYR A 78 6.12 -2.93 11.10
C TYR A 78 4.65 -2.68 10.68
N TYR A 79 3.98 -1.66 11.20
CA TYR A 79 2.61 -1.33 10.79
C TYR A 79 2.58 -0.82 9.37
N SER A 80 3.35 0.22 9.08
CA SER A 80 3.41 0.80 7.72
C SER A 80 4.07 -0.16 6.74
N GLY A 81 5.18 -0.79 7.13
CA GLY A 81 5.90 -1.73 6.27
C GLY A 81 5.13 -3.03 6.03
N SER A 82 4.65 -3.72 7.07
CA SER A 82 4.04 -5.03 6.92
C SER A 82 2.54 -5.00 6.67
N PHE A 83 1.78 -4.29 7.52
CA PHE A 83 0.32 -4.31 7.39
C PHE A 83 -0.21 -3.38 6.32
N ALA A 84 0.36 -2.20 6.15
CA ALA A 84 -0.12 -1.26 5.14
C ALA A 84 0.54 -1.50 3.78
N ILE A 85 1.86 -1.33 3.68
CA ILE A 85 2.55 -1.32 2.38
C ILE A 85 2.63 -2.72 1.79
N GLN A 86 3.11 -3.72 2.54
CA GLN A 86 3.26 -5.09 2.02
C GLN A 86 1.90 -5.72 1.68
N PHE A 87 0.90 -5.54 2.55
CA PHE A 87 -0.45 -6.00 2.25
C PHE A 87 -1.01 -5.35 0.99
N ALA A 88 -0.87 -4.03 0.85
CA ALA A 88 -1.35 -3.30 -0.31
C ALA A 88 -0.63 -3.73 -1.60
N GLN A 89 0.70 -3.89 -1.57
CA GLN A 89 1.48 -4.38 -2.70
C GLN A 89 1.06 -5.78 -3.14
N LEU A 90 0.82 -6.70 -2.20
CA LEU A 90 0.34 -8.05 -2.50
C LEU A 90 -1.08 -8.05 -3.05
N ALA A 91 -1.98 -7.24 -2.48
CA ALA A 91 -3.35 -7.08 -2.98
C ALA A 91 -3.34 -6.51 -4.41
N TYR A 92 -2.56 -5.46 -4.67
CA TYR A 92 -2.36 -4.91 -6.01
C TYR A 92 -1.84 -5.98 -6.98
N SER A 93 -0.82 -6.73 -6.58
CA SER A 93 -0.23 -7.78 -7.40
C SER A 93 -1.23 -8.88 -7.79
N LYS A 94 -2.20 -9.16 -6.91
CA LYS A 94 -3.27 -10.11 -7.19
C LYS A 94 -4.28 -9.56 -8.20
N LEU A 95 -4.60 -8.28 -8.10
CA LEU A 95 -5.65 -7.64 -8.90
C LEU A 95 -5.15 -7.21 -10.28
N MET A 96 -3.87 -6.81 -10.40
CA MET A 96 -3.31 -6.16 -11.59
C MET A 96 -2.26 -7.01 -12.33
N GLN A 97 -2.18 -8.29 -12.04
CA GLN A 97 -1.17 -9.18 -12.61
C GLN A 97 -1.12 -9.18 -14.16
N LYS A 98 -2.27 -8.97 -14.81
CA LYS A 98 -2.36 -8.97 -16.28
C LYS A 98 -2.04 -7.61 -16.88
N GLU A 99 -2.42 -6.55 -16.18
CA GLU A 99 -2.33 -5.17 -16.64
C GLU A 99 -0.98 -4.51 -16.30
N ASP A 100 -0.37 -4.90 -15.18
CA ASP A 100 0.92 -4.37 -14.69
C ASP A 100 1.83 -5.51 -14.17
N PRO A 101 2.25 -6.44 -15.04
CA PRO A 101 2.95 -7.66 -14.61
C PRO A 101 4.33 -7.38 -14.00
N GLU A 102 5.06 -6.37 -14.49
CA GLU A 102 6.40 -6.04 -14.01
C GLU A 102 6.37 -5.53 -12.58
N ARG A 103 5.51 -4.55 -12.28
CA ARG A 103 5.34 -4.01 -10.93
C ARG A 103 4.82 -5.08 -9.96
N CYS A 104 3.88 -5.89 -10.41
CA CYS A 104 3.35 -7.00 -9.62
C CYS A 104 4.43 -8.02 -9.25
N GLU A 105 5.34 -8.34 -10.16
CA GLU A 105 6.46 -9.23 -9.89
C GLU A 105 7.45 -8.61 -8.90
N ASN A 106 7.76 -7.32 -9.03
CA ASN A 106 8.61 -6.60 -8.11
C ASN A 106 8.00 -6.58 -6.70
N TYR A 107 6.70 -6.34 -6.57
CA TYR A 107 6.01 -6.38 -5.28
C TYR A 107 6.05 -7.77 -4.63
N ARG A 108 5.88 -8.84 -5.40
CA ARG A 108 6.01 -10.21 -4.88
C ARG A 108 7.43 -10.53 -4.40
N LYS A 109 8.46 -10.10 -5.14
CA LYS A 109 9.86 -10.26 -4.72
C LYS A 109 10.15 -9.51 -3.41
N ARG A 110 9.67 -8.27 -3.30
CA ARG A 110 9.78 -7.47 -2.08
C ARG A 110 9.13 -8.15 -0.89
N ALA A 111 7.90 -8.64 -1.07
CA ALA A 111 7.16 -9.34 -0.02
C ALA A 111 7.87 -10.64 0.42
N LEU A 112 8.42 -11.39 -0.51
CA LEU A 112 9.21 -12.59 -0.19
C LEU A 112 10.45 -12.23 0.62
N ARG A 113 11.19 -11.20 0.22
CA ARG A 113 12.38 -10.75 0.94
C ARG A 113 12.03 -10.23 2.33
N PHE A 114 10.96 -9.46 2.45
CA PHE A 114 10.44 -8.97 3.73
C PHE A 114 10.03 -10.13 4.66
N ALA A 115 9.36 -11.15 4.13
CA ALA A 115 8.92 -12.30 4.89
C ALA A 115 10.10 -13.07 5.53
N LEU A 116 11.25 -13.14 4.85
CA LEU A 116 12.45 -13.75 5.41
C LEU A 116 13.00 -12.98 6.62
N ASP A 117 12.98 -11.65 6.55
CA ASP A 117 13.38 -10.82 7.67
C ASP A 117 12.37 -10.87 8.82
N LEU A 118 11.08 -11.00 8.50
CA LEU A 118 10.00 -11.05 9.49
C LEU A 118 10.11 -12.28 10.41
N LEU A 119 10.75 -13.37 9.96
CA LEU A 119 10.99 -14.55 10.81
C LEU A 119 11.76 -14.21 12.09
N TYR A 120 12.63 -13.20 12.06
CA TYR A 120 13.39 -12.75 13.24
C TYR A 120 12.55 -12.00 14.27
N TYR A 121 11.30 -11.71 13.95
CA TYR A 121 10.35 -11.05 14.87
C TYR A 121 9.53 -12.05 15.69
N PHE A 122 9.78 -13.33 15.54
CA PHE A 122 9.11 -14.37 16.31
C PHE A 122 10.14 -15.19 17.09
N ASP A 123 9.80 -15.58 18.31
CA ASP A 123 10.59 -16.49 19.12
C ASP A 123 10.36 -17.97 18.73
N GLN A 124 10.96 -18.87 19.49
CA GLN A 124 10.85 -20.32 19.22
C GLN A 124 9.45 -20.87 19.48
N GLU A 125 8.67 -20.20 20.30
CA GLU A 125 7.27 -20.53 20.61
C GLU A 125 6.31 -19.90 19.57
N GLY A 126 6.80 -19.06 18.65
CA GLY A 126 6.02 -18.36 17.64
C GLY A 126 5.36 -17.09 18.17
N GLU A 127 5.75 -16.62 19.34
CA GLU A 127 5.29 -15.34 19.86
C GLU A 127 6.07 -14.18 19.23
N SER A 128 5.37 -13.08 18.93
CA SER A 128 5.99 -11.90 18.36
C SER A 128 6.83 -11.15 19.40
N THR A 129 8.13 -11.00 19.12
CA THR A 129 9.04 -10.18 19.95
C THR A 129 8.68 -8.69 19.93
N LEU A 130 7.83 -8.25 19.00
CA LEU A 130 7.31 -6.89 18.94
C LEU A 130 6.28 -6.58 20.04
N SER A 131 5.73 -7.60 20.70
CA SER A 131 4.84 -7.45 21.85
C SER A 131 5.57 -7.07 23.15
N GLY A 132 6.90 -6.95 23.12
CA GLY A 132 7.74 -6.69 24.29
C GLY A 132 7.68 -5.27 24.86
N VAL A 133 6.86 -4.36 24.35
CA VAL A 133 6.51 -3.13 25.04
C VAL A 133 5.31 -3.43 25.94
N LYS A 134 5.58 -3.96 27.13
CA LYS A 134 4.57 -3.95 28.19
C LYS A 134 4.17 -2.49 28.41
N PRO A 135 2.88 -2.16 28.36
CA PRO A 135 2.47 -0.84 28.82
C PRO A 135 2.85 -0.71 30.30
N CYS A 136 3.56 0.35 30.61
CA CYS A 136 3.80 0.76 31.98
C CYS A 136 2.48 1.12 32.67
#